data_4f0998c3d75c6dc699da96690ba6d5f8
#
_entry.id   4f0998c3d75c6dc699da96690ba6d5f8
#
_cell.length_a   1.000
_cell.length_b   1.000
_cell.length_c   1.000
_cell.angle_alpha   90.00
_cell.angle_beta   90.00
_cell.angle_gamma   90.00
#
_symmetry.space_group_name_H-M   'P 1'
#
loop_
_entity.id
_entity.type
_entity.pdbx_description
1 polymer ?
#
loop_
_entity_poly.entity_id
_entity_poly.type
_entity_poly.pdbx_seq_one_letter_code
_entity_poly.pdbx_strand_id
1 'polypeptide(L)'
;MTNPYELLLSPFKIGNVTLKNRIMGSKCALQSFTLEQAREFYADMAKNGAATVTVAMGDHPERNLNLPDKDGRMPHMDGTGNDMRDPAVVEGYRNIAKAVHEYGTLVSASLMDIEPTDVNISDTPNWDEIPKNGDYNSAVFRNKPGISVERIQTLIDEFAFRAKEAKDMGYDMCTFYMSYRSSILACSMSPLLNQRTDKYGGKTMAERATLAKEVFSKVKELCGQDFLIEAQISAEEEAPGYTFEDFLDFCQALEGYVDIIQIRGVDGSATHVNGLNYKKGHPHSIDYAAAFKARGIKIACAPVGGYGDPEMMEGFLKEGKTDLFAMARQFLA
;
A
#
# COMPACT_ATOMS: atom_id res chain seq x y z
N MET A 1 23.22 -21.90 21.59
CA MET A 1 22.90 -22.13 20.17
C MET A 1 22.76 -20.76 19.52
N THR A 2 23.53 -20.45 18.48
CA THR A 2 23.38 -19.22 17.70
C THR A 2 22.06 -19.28 16.95
N ASN A 3 21.30 -18.19 16.95
CA ASN A 3 20.05 -18.10 16.18
C ASN A 3 20.39 -18.19 14.67
N PRO A 4 19.86 -19.17 13.91
CA PRO A 4 20.18 -19.30 12.48
C PRO A 4 19.60 -18.18 11.62
N TYR A 5 18.63 -17.40 12.14
CA TYR A 5 17.90 -16.32 11.48
C TYR A 5 18.22 -14.96 12.11
N GLU A 6 19.51 -14.66 12.27
CA GLU A 6 19.99 -13.49 13.00
C GLU A 6 19.56 -12.19 12.34
N LEU A 7 19.67 -12.09 11.01
CA LEU A 7 19.24 -10.89 10.27
C LEU A 7 17.72 -10.78 10.21
N LEU A 8 17.03 -11.86 9.90
CA LEU A 8 15.56 -11.85 9.75
C LEU A 8 14.87 -11.41 11.03
N LEU A 9 15.40 -11.80 12.19
CA LEU A 9 14.85 -11.48 13.50
C LEU A 9 15.51 -10.24 14.14
N SER A 10 16.46 -9.59 13.44
CA SER A 10 17.06 -8.36 13.95
C SER A 10 16.10 -7.17 13.80
N PRO A 11 16.15 -6.21 14.74
CA PRO A 11 15.44 -4.95 14.59
C PRO A 11 15.86 -4.21 13.31
N PHE A 12 14.91 -3.49 12.70
CA PHE A 12 15.17 -2.66 11.54
C PHE A 12 14.70 -1.23 11.78
N LYS A 13 15.61 -0.27 11.56
CA LYS A 13 15.35 1.14 11.86
C LYS A 13 15.01 1.92 10.59
N ILE A 14 13.91 2.68 10.64
CA ILE A 14 13.46 3.61 9.60
C ILE A 14 13.27 4.98 10.25
N GLY A 15 14.12 5.94 9.94
CA GLY A 15 14.13 7.22 10.65
C GLY A 15 14.32 7.02 12.16
N ASN A 16 13.36 7.46 12.97
CA ASN A 16 13.35 7.27 14.42
C ASN A 16 12.55 6.02 14.87
N VAL A 17 11.84 5.37 13.96
CA VAL A 17 10.99 4.22 14.25
C VAL A 17 11.80 2.92 14.10
N THR A 18 11.58 1.98 14.99
CA THR A 18 12.25 0.67 14.97
C THR A 18 11.23 -0.46 14.88
N LEU A 19 11.29 -1.23 13.82
CA LEU A 19 10.56 -2.49 13.67
C LEU A 19 11.29 -3.57 14.48
N LYS A 20 10.56 -4.42 15.21
CA LYS A 20 11.16 -5.47 16.06
C LYS A 20 11.91 -6.56 15.29
N ASN A 21 11.59 -6.76 14.03
CA ASN A 21 12.26 -7.67 13.09
C ASN A 21 11.97 -7.24 11.64
N ARG A 22 12.28 -8.10 10.65
CA ARG A 22 12.14 -7.79 9.23
C ARG A 22 10.93 -8.43 8.54
N ILE A 23 9.92 -8.87 9.31
CA ILE A 23 8.73 -9.57 8.80
C ILE A 23 7.51 -8.66 8.95
N MET A 24 6.94 -8.22 7.83
CA MET A 24 5.74 -7.37 7.79
C MET A 24 4.50 -8.21 7.47
N GLY A 25 3.44 -8.00 8.22
CA GLY A 25 2.11 -8.51 7.90
C GLY A 25 1.43 -7.60 6.88
N SER A 26 1.41 -8.02 5.61
CA SER A 26 0.70 -7.30 4.54
C SER A 26 -0.81 -7.45 4.69
N LYS A 27 -1.58 -6.55 4.07
CA LYS A 27 -3.05 -6.54 4.11
C LYS A 27 -3.63 -7.92 3.77
N CYS A 28 -4.49 -8.41 4.64
CA CYS A 28 -5.39 -9.54 4.41
C CYS A 28 -6.82 -9.01 4.28
N ALA A 29 -7.56 -9.48 3.26
CA ALA A 29 -8.97 -9.15 3.10
C ALA A 29 -9.79 -9.92 4.14
N LEU A 30 -10.33 -9.21 5.13
CA LEU A 30 -11.14 -9.74 6.22
C LEU A 30 -12.58 -9.22 6.16
N GLN A 31 -13.16 -9.17 4.96
CA GLN A 31 -14.43 -8.51 4.66
C GLN A 31 -15.64 -8.99 5.49
N SER A 32 -15.56 -10.15 6.10
CA SER A 32 -16.64 -10.72 6.92
C SER A 32 -16.38 -10.67 8.43
N PHE A 33 -15.25 -10.10 8.86
CA PHE A 33 -14.90 -10.05 10.28
C PHE A 33 -15.59 -8.89 10.98
N THR A 34 -16.06 -9.14 12.20
CA THR A 34 -16.40 -8.08 13.13
C THR A 34 -15.10 -7.40 13.63
N LEU A 35 -15.19 -6.20 14.18
CA LEU A 35 -14.03 -5.53 14.77
C LEU A 35 -13.36 -6.34 15.88
N GLU A 36 -14.15 -7.12 16.62
CA GLU A 36 -13.62 -8.03 17.64
C GLU A 36 -12.82 -9.19 17.03
N GLN A 37 -13.36 -9.83 15.99
CA GLN A 37 -12.65 -10.88 15.24
C GLN A 37 -11.39 -10.34 14.55
N ALA A 38 -11.46 -9.13 14.01
CA ALA A 38 -10.29 -8.45 13.44
C ALA A 38 -9.24 -8.18 14.51
N ARG A 39 -9.64 -7.74 15.70
CA ARG A 39 -8.73 -7.54 16.84
C ARG A 39 -7.98 -8.82 17.19
N GLU A 40 -8.70 -9.92 17.36
CA GLU A 40 -8.10 -11.23 17.65
C GLU A 40 -7.13 -11.67 16.56
N PHE A 41 -7.53 -11.57 15.31
CA PHE A 41 -6.72 -11.94 14.16
C PHE A 41 -5.40 -11.14 14.07
N TYR A 42 -5.46 -9.80 14.16
CA TYR A 42 -4.27 -8.98 14.10
C TYR A 42 -3.37 -9.12 15.34
N ALA A 43 -3.97 -9.34 16.51
CA ALA A 43 -3.22 -9.67 17.73
C ALA A 43 -2.48 -11.01 17.58
N ASP A 44 -3.08 -12.02 16.98
CA ASP A 44 -2.43 -13.30 16.70
C ASP A 44 -1.28 -13.16 15.69
N MET A 45 -1.45 -12.37 14.63
CA MET A 45 -0.33 -12.05 13.73
C MET A 45 0.85 -11.40 14.47
N ALA A 46 0.56 -10.44 15.35
CA ALA A 46 1.56 -9.75 16.16
C ALA A 46 2.27 -10.70 17.14
N LYS A 47 1.52 -11.55 17.84
CA LYS A 47 2.00 -12.59 18.74
C LYS A 47 2.91 -13.61 18.02
N ASN A 48 2.56 -13.95 16.78
CA ASN A 48 3.31 -14.89 15.94
C ASN A 48 4.47 -14.21 15.18
N GLY A 49 4.87 -13.01 15.58
CA GLY A 49 6.15 -12.43 15.20
C GLY A 49 6.09 -11.36 14.11
N ALA A 50 4.95 -10.95 13.61
CA ALA A 50 4.89 -9.84 12.67
C ALA A 50 5.46 -8.56 13.30
N ALA A 51 6.32 -7.83 12.58
CA ALA A 51 6.83 -6.53 13.00
C ALA A 51 5.84 -5.41 12.73
N THR A 52 5.03 -5.57 11.68
CA THR A 52 3.90 -4.69 11.36
C THR A 52 2.69 -5.54 11.00
N VAL A 53 1.49 -5.00 11.19
CA VAL A 53 0.25 -5.56 10.63
C VAL A 53 -0.52 -4.47 9.90
N THR A 54 -1.06 -4.77 8.73
CA THR A 54 -1.84 -3.82 7.94
C THR A 54 -3.32 -4.11 8.09
N VAL A 55 -4.00 -3.21 8.79
CA VAL A 55 -5.44 -3.29 9.07
C VAL A 55 -6.21 -2.68 7.91
N ALA A 56 -7.16 -3.42 7.37
CA ALA A 56 -8.08 -2.89 6.37
C ALA A 56 -9.00 -1.84 7.03
N MET A 57 -8.88 -0.62 6.57
CA MET A 57 -9.74 0.49 6.98
C MET A 57 -10.40 1.03 5.72
N GLY A 58 -11.64 0.63 5.51
CA GLY A 58 -12.43 1.23 4.47
C GLY A 58 -12.49 0.51 3.10
N ASP A 59 -12.63 -0.80 3.03
CA ASP A 59 -12.62 -1.62 1.81
C ASP A 59 -14.02 -1.92 1.23
N HIS A 60 -14.88 -0.96 0.90
CA HIS A 60 -16.15 -1.33 0.28
C HIS A 60 -16.39 -0.67 -1.09
N PRO A 61 -16.72 -1.47 -2.15
CA PRO A 61 -16.94 -0.96 -3.51
C PRO A 61 -18.28 -0.22 -3.73
N GLU A 62 -19.20 -0.26 -2.78
CA GLU A 62 -20.54 0.35 -2.91
C GLU A 62 -20.68 1.71 -2.22
N ARG A 63 -19.63 2.49 -2.19
CA ARG A 63 -19.66 3.79 -1.52
C ARG A 63 -20.53 4.80 -2.23
N ASN A 64 -21.58 5.22 -1.54
CA ASN A 64 -22.24 6.46 -1.85
C ASN A 64 -21.44 7.63 -1.23
N LEU A 65 -20.24 7.91 -1.79
CA LEU A 65 -19.36 8.99 -1.36
C LEU A 65 -19.94 10.40 -1.54
N ASN A 66 -21.19 10.49 -2.03
CA ASN A 66 -21.78 11.73 -2.49
C ASN A 66 -22.68 12.43 -1.47
N LEU A 67 -22.78 11.94 -0.24
CA LEU A 67 -23.62 12.58 0.77
C LEU A 67 -22.78 12.94 2.00
N PRO A 68 -22.33 14.20 2.11
CA PRO A 68 -21.74 14.69 3.35
C PRO A 68 -22.77 14.60 4.49
N ASP A 69 -22.26 14.37 5.72
CA ASP A 69 -23.10 14.48 6.91
C ASP A 69 -23.57 15.93 7.14
N LYS A 70 -24.37 16.14 8.19
CA LYS A 70 -24.87 17.46 8.58
C LYS A 70 -23.76 18.51 8.84
N ASP A 71 -22.53 18.06 9.08
CA ASP A 71 -21.34 18.87 9.36
C ASP A 71 -20.44 18.99 8.10
N GLY A 72 -20.90 18.49 6.94
CA GLY A 72 -20.17 18.53 5.67
C GLY A 72 -19.09 17.45 5.54
N ARG A 73 -19.03 16.46 6.44
CA ARG A 73 -18.07 15.35 6.38
C ARG A 73 -18.60 14.25 5.49
N MET A 74 -17.72 13.72 4.66
CA MET A 74 -18.04 12.56 3.82
C MET A 74 -18.24 11.32 4.68
N PRO A 75 -19.20 10.44 4.35
CA PRO A 75 -19.38 9.18 5.07
C PRO A 75 -18.13 8.31 4.93
N HIS A 76 -17.70 7.77 6.03
CA HIS A 76 -16.51 6.94 6.16
C HIS A 76 -16.93 5.53 6.50
N MET A 77 -16.94 4.68 5.49
CA MET A 77 -17.13 3.26 5.69
C MET A 77 -15.75 2.59 5.75
N ASP A 78 -15.48 1.82 6.79
CA ASP A 78 -14.41 0.85 6.71
C ASP A 78 -14.86 -0.32 5.80
N GLY A 79 -13.96 -1.11 5.28
CA GLY A 79 -14.28 -2.22 4.38
C GLY A 79 -15.13 -3.33 4.95
N THR A 80 -15.57 -3.20 6.19
CA THR A 80 -16.47 -4.12 6.86
C THR A 80 -17.92 -3.59 6.91
N GLY A 81 -18.17 -2.42 6.30
CA GLY A 81 -19.45 -1.72 6.35
C GLY A 81 -19.65 -0.87 7.61
N ASN A 82 -18.62 -0.69 8.44
CA ASN A 82 -18.68 0.13 9.63
C ASN A 82 -18.54 1.63 9.27
N ASP A 83 -19.32 2.47 9.95
CA ASP A 83 -19.25 3.91 9.78
C ASP A 83 -18.25 4.52 10.77
N MET A 84 -17.16 5.09 10.26
CA MET A 84 -16.12 5.74 11.08
C MET A 84 -16.61 6.98 11.84
N ARG A 85 -17.83 7.44 11.60
CA ARG A 85 -18.50 8.48 12.43
C ARG A 85 -19.09 7.91 13.71
N ASP A 86 -19.25 6.57 13.80
CA ASP A 86 -19.71 5.91 15.02
C ASP A 86 -18.54 5.80 16.02
N PRO A 87 -18.65 6.41 17.22
CA PRO A 87 -17.62 6.29 18.25
C PRO A 87 -17.28 4.85 18.65
N ALA A 88 -18.24 3.93 18.56
CA ALA A 88 -18.01 2.51 18.87
C ALA A 88 -17.09 1.85 17.82
N VAL A 89 -17.24 2.21 16.56
CA VAL A 89 -16.36 1.76 15.48
C VAL A 89 -14.94 2.30 15.67
N VAL A 90 -14.80 3.59 15.95
CA VAL A 90 -13.51 4.23 16.24
C VAL A 90 -12.82 3.56 17.44
N GLU A 91 -13.57 3.26 18.52
CA GLU A 91 -13.02 2.57 19.68
C GLU A 91 -12.62 1.12 19.35
N GLY A 92 -13.37 0.45 18.46
CA GLY A 92 -13.01 -0.86 17.92
C GLY A 92 -11.63 -0.86 17.27
N TYR A 93 -11.34 0.12 16.40
CA TYR A 93 -10.03 0.28 15.77
C TYR A 93 -8.91 0.62 16.77
N ARG A 94 -9.20 1.45 17.78
CA ARG A 94 -8.25 1.68 18.89
C ARG A 94 -7.90 0.39 19.64
N ASN A 95 -8.89 -0.46 19.85
CA ASN A 95 -8.68 -1.73 20.54
C ASN A 95 -7.86 -2.72 19.70
N ILE A 96 -7.96 -2.67 18.37
CA ILE A 96 -7.05 -3.40 17.47
C ILE A 96 -5.61 -2.91 17.70
N ALA A 97 -5.37 -1.60 17.62
CA ALA A 97 -4.04 -1.04 17.82
C ALA A 97 -3.44 -1.42 19.18
N LYS A 98 -4.20 -1.27 20.25
CA LYS A 98 -3.78 -1.65 21.62
C LYS A 98 -3.37 -3.13 21.70
N ALA A 99 -4.21 -4.03 21.18
CA ALA A 99 -3.95 -5.48 21.25
C ALA A 99 -2.70 -5.89 20.45
N VAL A 100 -2.45 -5.24 19.33
CA VAL A 100 -1.26 -5.46 18.49
C VAL A 100 0.00 -4.94 19.18
N HIS A 101 -0.06 -3.76 19.78
CA HIS A 101 1.06 -3.14 20.51
C HIS A 101 1.52 -3.95 21.72
N GLU A 102 0.68 -4.77 22.32
CA GLU A 102 1.09 -5.68 23.44
C GLU A 102 2.26 -6.59 23.06
N TYR A 103 2.45 -6.83 21.76
CA TYR A 103 3.52 -7.68 21.22
C TYR A 103 4.68 -6.87 20.57
N GLY A 104 4.72 -5.56 20.78
CA GLY A 104 5.74 -4.68 20.17
C GLY A 104 5.66 -4.61 18.64
N THR A 105 4.48 -4.85 18.07
CA THR A 105 4.19 -4.79 16.64
C THR A 105 3.59 -3.43 16.30
N LEU A 106 4.00 -2.84 15.18
CA LEU A 106 3.42 -1.59 14.69
C LEU A 106 2.13 -1.86 13.88
N VAL A 107 1.21 -0.92 13.90
CA VAL A 107 -0.07 -1.01 13.20
C VAL A 107 -0.12 -0.05 12.03
N SER A 108 -0.41 -0.56 10.85
CA SER A 108 -0.63 0.20 9.63
C SER A 108 -2.11 0.31 9.29
N ALA A 109 -2.57 1.49 8.92
CA ALA A 109 -3.88 1.71 8.33
C ALA A 109 -3.79 1.58 6.81
N SER A 110 -4.53 0.66 6.19
CA SER A 110 -4.70 0.64 4.74
C SER A 110 -5.66 1.74 4.31
N LEU A 111 -5.18 2.68 3.51
CA LEU A 111 -5.95 3.84 3.02
C LEU A 111 -6.45 3.65 1.58
N MET A 112 -6.69 2.43 1.14
CA MET A 112 -7.08 2.08 -0.22
C MET A 112 -8.43 2.68 -0.64
N ASP A 113 -9.35 2.81 0.29
CA ASP A 113 -10.77 2.99 0.00
C ASP A 113 -11.27 4.44 0.07
N ILE A 114 -10.37 5.37 0.18
CA ILE A 114 -10.68 6.80 0.17
C ILE A 114 -10.92 7.30 -1.26
N GLU A 115 -10.41 6.58 -2.24
CA GLU A 115 -10.34 7.04 -3.61
C GLU A 115 -11.69 7.00 -4.33
N PRO A 116 -11.99 8.02 -5.14
CA PRO A 116 -13.23 8.06 -5.88
C PRO A 116 -13.27 6.97 -6.96
N THR A 117 -14.41 6.31 -7.10
CA THR A 117 -14.64 5.28 -8.14
C THR A 117 -15.44 5.82 -9.33
N ASP A 118 -15.84 7.09 -9.30
CA ASP A 118 -16.68 7.75 -10.29
C ASP A 118 -15.88 8.59 -11.31
N VAL A 119 -14.56 8.64 -11.18
CA VAL A 119 -13.66 9.40 -12.05
C VAL A 119 -12.44 8.58 -12.45
N ASN A 120 -11.78 8.99 -13.55
CA ASN A 120 -10.45 8.52 -13.96
C ASN A 120 -9.37 9.52 -13.57
N ILE A 121 -8.11 9.11 -13.68
CA ILE A 121 -6.99 10.05 -13.57
C ILE A 121 -6.99 11.08 -14.69
N SER A 122 -7.45 10.74 -15.90
CA SER A 122 -7.55 11.65 -17.05
C SER A 122 -8.83 11.39 -17.88
N ASP A 123 -9.23 12.37 -18.69
CA ASP A 123 -10.41 12.28 -19.59
C ASP A 123 -10.21 11.30 -20.73
N THR A 124 -8.98 11.08 -21.14
CA THR A 124 -8.62 10.33 -22.35
C THR A 124 -7.63 9.20 -22.08
N PRO A 125 -7.98 8.24 -21.20
CA PRO A 125 -7.15 7.04 -21.06
C PRO A 125 -7.04 6.28 -22.37
N ASN A 126 -5.90 5.68 -22.65
CA ASN A 126 -5.70 4.87 -23.86
C ASN A 126 -6.25 3.44 -23.68
N TRP A 127 -7.57 3.34 -23.57
CA TRP A 127 -8.28 2.09 -23.29
C TRP A 127 -8.05 0.99 -24.33
N ASP A 128 -7.75 1.35 -25.59
CA ASP A 128 -7.55 0.37 -26.65
C ASP A 128 -6.23 -0.38 -26.53
N GLU A 129 -5.24 0.22 -25.90
CA GLU A 129 -3.93 -0.39 -25.63
C GLU A 129 -3.87 -1.13 -24.30
N ILE A 130 -4.87 -0.98 -23.42
CA ILE A 130 -4.89 -1.69 -22.16
C ILE A 130 -5.23 -3.16 -22.41
N PRO A 131 -4.36 -4.10 -21.99
CA PRO A 131 -4.60 -5.53 -22.16
C PRO A 131 -5.93 -5.95 -21.53
N LYS A 132 -6.73 -6.72 -22.28
CA LYS A 132 -8.08 -7.12 -21.86
C LYS A 132 -8.10 -8.30 -20.89
N ASN A 133 -6.98 -9.00 -20.78
CA ASN A 133 -6.87 -10.22 -19.98
C ASN A 133 -6.32 -9.89 -18.57
N GLY A 134 -7.15 -10.06 -17.56
CA GLY A 134 -6.72 -9.94 -16.15
C GLY A 134 -6.81 -8.55 -15.54
N ASP A 135 -7.27 -7.57 -16.29
CA ASP A 135 -7.46 -6.22 -15.78
C ASP A 135 -8.80 -6.09 -15.05
N TYR A 136 -8.77 -6.46 -13.78
CA TYR A 136 -9.94 -6.49 -12.90
C TYR A 136 -10.51 -5.08 -12.65
N ASN A 137 -9.67 -4.05 -12.70
CA ASN A 137 -10.02 -2.73 -12.21
C ASN A 137 -10.24 -1.68 -13.32
N SER A 138 -9.69 -1.87 -14.52
CA SER A 138 -9.93 -0.91 -15.60
C SER A 138 -11.40 -0.83 -16.01
N ALA A 139 -12.15 -1.93 -15.83
CA ALA A 139 -13.59 -1.96 -16.08
C ALA A 139 -14.37 -0.98 -15.17
N VAL A 140 -13.91 -0.76 -13.93
CA VAL A 140 -14.55 0.14 -12.95
C VAL A 140 -14.44 1.60 -13.41
N PHE A 141 -13.31 1.97 -14.01
CA PHE A 141 -13.04 3.34 -14.43
C PHE A 141 -13.42 3.62 -15.89
N ARG A 142 -13.72 2.60 -16.68
CA ARG A 142 -14.09 2.76 -18.09
C ARG A 142 -15.32 3.67 -18.23
N ASN A 143 -15.24 4.66 -19.12
CA ASN A 143 -16.28 5.66 -19.37
C ASN A 143 -16.55 6.63 -18.21
N LYS A 144 -15.62 6.80 -17.28
CA LYS A 144 -15.69 7.84 -16.26
C LYS A 144 -14.95 9.09 -16.72
N PRO A 145 -15.38 10.29 -16.30
CA PRO A 145 -14.65 11.54 -16.59
C PRO A 145 -13.31 11.58 -15.85
N GLY A 146 -12.38 12.37 -16.36
CA GLY A 146 -11.14 12.68 -15.66
C GLY A 146 -11.37 13.50 -14.40
N ILE A 147 -10.61 13.21 -13.35
CA ILE A 147 -10.67 13.96 -12.10
C ILE A 147 -10.16 15.40 -12.29
N SER A 148 -10.88 16.39 -11.81
CA SER A 148 -10.43 17.78 -11.90
C SER A 148 -9.27 18.07 -10.95
N VAL A 149 -8.51 19.15 -11.22
CA VAL A 149 -7.40 19.59 -10.35
C VAL A 149 -7.91 19.93 -8.94
N GLU A 150 -9.06 20.56 -8.83
CA GLU A 150 -9.67 20.94 -7.56
C GLU A 150 -10.04 19.69 -6.75
N ARG A 151 -10.58 18.68 -7.42
CA ARG A 151 -10.91 17.40 -6.74
C ARG A 151 -9.66 16.62 -6.35
N ILE A 152 -8.57 16.70 -7.11
CA ILE A 152 -7.27 16.15 -6.69
C ILE A 152 -6.79 16.82 -5.40
N GLN A 153 -6.91 18.16 -5.29
CA GLN A 153 -6.52 18.87 -4.06
C GLN A 153 -7.35 18.40 -2.86
N THR A 154 -8.67 18.26 -3.05
CA THR A 154 -9.55 17.70 -2.02
C THR A 154 -9.14 16.28 -1.63
N LEU A 155 -8.80 15.43 -2.61
CA LEU A 155 -8.37 14.05 -2.38
C LEU A 155 -7.06 13.99 -1.58
N ILE A 156 -6.12 14.91 -1.85
CA ILE A 156 -4.86 15.01 -1.07
C ILE A 156 -5.17 15.33 0.41
N ASP A 157 -6.06 16.27 0.66
CA ASP A 157 -6.46 16.62 2.02
C ASP A 157 -7.22 15.48 2.70
N GLU A 158 -8.06 14.75 1.97
CA GLU A 158 -8.78 13.56 2.47
C GLU A 158 -7.82 12.45 2.88
N PHE A 159 -6.81 12.12 2.07
CA PHE A 159 -5.79 11.14 2.43
C PHE A 159 -5.05 11.52 3.72
N ALA A 160 -4.63 12.77 3.81
CA ALA A 160 -3.89 13.24 4.98
C ALA A 160 -4.78 13.27 6.24
N PHE A 161 -6.05 13.66 6.10
CA PHE A 161 -7.01 13.61 7.19
C PHE A 161 -7.22 12.17 7.69
N ARG A 162 -7.34 11.20 6.78
CA ARG A 162 -7.49 9.78 7.13
C ARG A 162 -6.27 9.21 7.84
N ALA A 163 -5.08 9.54 7.35
CA ALA A 163 -3.86 9.17 8.02
C ALA A 163 -3.79 9.75 9.45
N LYS A 164 -4.28 10.99 9.62
CA LYS A 164 -4.36 11.63 10.93
C LYS A 164 -5.38 10.95 11.86
N GLU A 165 -6.54 10.58 11.34
CA GLU A 165 -7.54 9.80 12.11
C GLU A 165 -6.95 8.46 12.56
N ALA A 166 -6.25 7.73 11.67
CA ALA A 166 -5.57 6.50 12.02
C ALA A 166 -4.53 6.72 13.13
N LYS A 167 -3.71 7.76 13.00
CA LYS A 167 -2.74 8.13 14.04
C LYS A 167 -3.43 8.43 15.38
N ASP A 168 -4.55 9.15 15.39
CA ASP A 168 -5.30 9.48 16.60
C ASP A 168 -5.98 8.26 17.24
N MET A 169 -6.16 7.18 16.49
CA MET A 169 -6.57 5.87 16.99
C MET A 169 -5.40 5.01 17.50
N GLY A 170 -4.16 5.50 17.40
CA GLY A 170 -2.96 4.82 17.88
C GLY A 170 -2.23 4.00 16.81
N TYR A 171 -2.51 4.22 15.53
CA TYR A 171 -1.76 3.60 14.45
C TYR A 171 -0.41 4.29 14.25
N ASP A 172 0.61 3.54 13.85
CA ASP A 172 1.99 4.00 13.72
C ASP A 172 2.33 4.38 12.29
N MET A 173 1.55 3.90 11.33
CA MET A 173 1.81 4.06 9.92
C MET A 173 0.55 3.91 9.06
N CYS A 174 0.66 4.26 7.79
CA CYS A 174 -0.37 3.97 6.79
C CYS A 174 0.22 3.32 5.54
N THR A 175 -0.61 2.52 4.87
CA THR A 175 -0.29 1.85 3.61
C THR A 175 -1.16 2.42 2.49
N PHE A 176 -0.51 2.97 1.45
CA PHE A 176 -1.15 3.39 0.22
C PHE A 176 -1.07 2.27 -0.81
N TYR A 177 -2.22 1.91 -1.36
CA TYR A 177 -2.30 0.85 -2.35
C TYR A 177 -2.19 1.42 -3.76
N MET A 178 -1.01 1.30 -4.36
CA MET A 178 -0.69 1.82 -5.68
C MET A 178 -0.41 0.67 -6.68
N SER A 179 -1.28 -0.33 -6.67
CA SER A 179 -1.15 -1.53 -7.50
C SER A 179 -2.46 -1.83 -8.23
N TYR A 180 -2.38 -2.60 -9.31
CA TYR A 180 -3.51 -3.13 -10.08
C TYR A 180 -4.40 -2.08 -10.76
N ARG A 181 -3.91 -0.87 -11.02
CA ARG A 181 -4.74 0.22 -11.55
C ARG A 181 -6.01 0.45 -10.72
N SER A 182 -5.96 0.11 -9.42
CA SER A 182 -7.12 0.07 -8.55
C SER A 182 -7.47 1.41 -7.93
N SER A 183 -6.61 2.40 -8.10
CA SER A 183 -6.70 3.69 -7.43
C SER A 183 -6.22 4.83 -8.31
N ILE A 184 -6.63 6.06 -8.02
CA ILE A 184 -6.15 7.25 -8.71
C ILE A 184 -4.63 7.39 -8.54
N LEU A 185 -4.09 7.07 -7.35
CA LEU A 185 -2.65 7.05 -7.12
C LEU A 185 -1.95 6.00 -7.99
N ALA A 186 -2.47 4.78 -8.10
CA ALA A 186 -1.92 3.75 -8.98
C ALA A 186 -1.98 4.19 -10.45
N CYS A 187 -3.14 4.72 -10.88
CA CYS A 187 -3.35 5.20 -12.24
C CYS A 187 -2.45 6.39 -12.60
N SER A 188 -1.98 7.18 -11.62
CA SER A 188 -1.10 8.33 -11.88
C SER A 188 0.24 7.94 -12.50
N MET A 189 0.74 6.74 -12.21
CA MET A 189 1.97 6.19 -12.78
C MET A 189 1.81 5.76 -14.23
N SER A 190 0.63 5.23 -14.58
CA SER A 190 0.40 4.55 -15.86
C SER A 190 0.49 5.52 -17.06
N PRO A 191 1.37 5.26 -18.03
CA PRO A 191 1.38 6.03 -19.28
C PRO A 191 0.13 5.78 -20.14
N LEU A 192 -0.61 4.70 -19.87
CA LEU A 192 -1.85 4.36 -20.58
C LEU A 192 -3.06 5.12 -20.01
N LEU A 193 -3.10 5.27 -18.69
CA LEU A 193 -4.24 5.88 -17.98
C LEU A 193 -4.06 7.37 -17.77
N ASN A 194 -2.87 7.81 -17.38
CA ASN A 194 -2.58 9.21 -17.11
C ASN A 194 -2.10 9.95 -18.34
N GLN A 195 -3.04 10.50 -19.09
CA GLN A 195 -2.80 11.34 -20.27
C GLN A 195 -2.92 12.84 -19.95
N ARG A 196 -2.78 13.22 -18.67
CA ARG A 196 -2.88 14.61 -18.22
C ARG A 196 -1.74 15.46 -18.77
N THR A 197 -2.07 16.73 -19.05
CA THR A 197 -1.10 17.75 -19.51
C THR A 197 -0.81 18.80 -18.44
N ASP A 198 -1.49 18.72 -17.28
CA ASP A 198 -1.24 19.56 -16.12
C ASP A 198 -0.14 18.95 -15.22
N LYS A 199 0.09 19.57 -14.03
CA LYS A 199 1.16 19.14 -13.09
C LYS A 199 1.04 17.70 -12.58
N TYR A 200 -0.10 17.05 -12.72
CA TYR A 200 -0.35 15.67 -12.31
C TYR A 200 -0.16 14.64 -13.43
N GLY A 201 0.16 15.11 -14.64
CA GLY A 201 0.61 14.28 -15.76
C GLY A 201 2.12 14.31 -15.90
N GLY A 202 2.58 14.01 -17.10
CA GLY A 202 4.00 14.15 -17.45
C GLY A 202 4.51 13.04 -18.35
N LYS A 203 5.69 13.28 -18.90
CA LYS A 203 6.38 12.33 -19.78
C LYS A 203 7.34 11.44 -19.02
N THR A 204 7.84 11.92 -17.87
CA THR A 204 8.78 11.20 -17.01
C THR A 204 8.07 10.66 -15.78
N MET A 205 8.60 9.60 -15.20
CA MET A 205 8.08 9.03 -13.96
C MET A 205 8.24 9.98 -12.76
N ALA A 206 9.25 10.83 -12.78
CA ALA A 206 9.44 11.88 -11.77
C ALA A 206 8.30 12.93 -11.78
N GLU A 207 7.80 13.30 -12.98
CA GLU A 207 6.64 14.18 -13.11
C GLU A 207 5.35 13.47 -12.67
N ARG A 208 5.15 12.22 -13.06
CA ARG A 208 4.00 11.39 -12.66
C ARG A 208 3.93 11.12 -11.17
N ALA A 209 5.06 11.19 -10.46
CA ALA A 209 5.12 11.06 -9.00
C ALA A 209 4.57 12.27 -8.24
N THR A 210 4.21 13.37 -8.90
CA THR A 210 3.77 14.62 -8.26
C THR A 210 2.59 14.41 -7.33
N LEU A 211 1.55 13.68 -7.76
CA LEU A 211 0.38 13.41 -6.93
C LEU A 211 0.75 12.65 -5.65
N ALA A 212 1.53 11.58 -5.78
CA ALA A 212 1.98 10.79 -4.63
C ALA A 212 2.83 11.63 -3.66
N LYS A 213 3.73 12.46 -4.19
CA LYS A 213 4.55 13.37 -3.36
C LYS A 213 3.70 14.36 -2.57
N GLU A 214 2.70 14.97 -3.20
CA GLU A 214 1.81 15.92 -2.52
C GLU A 214 0.99 15.22 -1.42
N VAL A 215 0.45 14.02 -1.69
CA VAL A 215 -0.25 13.20 -0.68
C VAL A 215 0.69 12.87 0.50
N PHE A 216 1.85 12.31 0.22
CA PHE A 216 2.78 11.87 1.28
C PHE A 216 3.33 13.05 2.09
N SER A 217 3.62 14.17 1.42
CA SER A 217 4.02 15.42 2.10
C SER A 217 2.94 15.89 3.06
N LYS A 218 1.67 15.90 2.61
CA LYS A 218 0.55 16.34 3.43
C LYS A 218 0.29 15.41 4.61
N VAL A 219 0.46 14.10 4.42
CA VAL A 219 0.42 13.12 5.52
C VAL A 219 1.52 13.40 6.53
N LYS A 220 2.77 13.59 6.09
CA LYS A 220 3.88 13.92 7.01
C LYS A 220 3.69 15.25 7.71
N GLU A 221 3.09 16.24 7.06
CA GLU A 221 2.72 17.53 7.67
C GLU A 221 1.76 17.33 8.86
N LEU A 222 0.70 16.54 8.68
CA LEU A 222 -0.33 16.35 9.70
C LEU A 222 0.04 15.29 10.75
N CYS A 223 0.77 14.25 10.35
CA CYS A 223 1.07 13.10 11.22
C CYS A 223 2.48 13.15 11.83
N GLY A 224 3.37 13.99 11.32
CA GLY A 224 4.78 14.05 11.74
C GLY A 224 5.65 12.97 11.11
N GLN A 225 6.98 13.12 11.28
CA GLN A 225 7.97 12.28 10.59
C GLN A 225 8.01 10.83 11.10
N ASP A 226 7.62 10.59 12.34
CA ASP A 226 7.64 9.26 12.95
C ASP A 226 6.40 8.41 12.59
N PHE A 227 5.40 8.99 11.93
CA PHE A 227 4.30 8.24 11.33
C PHE A 227 4.75 7.74 9.96
N LEU A 228 4.99 6.42 9.84
CA LEU A 228 5.56 5.84 8.62
C LEU A 228 4.54 5.79 7.47
N ILE A 229 5.04 5.96 6.26
CA ILE A 229 4.28 5.81 5.02
C ILE A 229 4.83 4.61 4.25
N GLU A 230 3.97 3.64 3.97
CA GLU A 230 4.23 2.52 3.08
C GLU A 230 3.46 2.73 1.77
N ALA A 231 4.13 2.58 0.63
CA ALA A 231 3.48 2.52 -0.67
C ALA A 231 3.63 1.11 -1.26
N GLN A 232 2.51 0.45 -1.52
CA GLN A 232 2.48 -0.85 -2.17
C GLN A 232 2.33 -0.65 -3.67
N ILE A 233 3.39 -0.92 -4.44
CA ILE A 233 3.48 -0.58 -5.87
C ILE A 233 3.75 -1.84 -6.69
N SER A 234 3.11 -1.96 -7.86
CA SER A 234 3.48 -2.97 -8.85
C SER A 234 4.76 -2.57 -9.56
N ALA A 235 5.68 -3.54 -9.74
CA ALA A 235 6.98 -3.29 -10.34
C ALA A 235 6.92 -3.01 -11.85
N GLU A 236 5.88 -3.49 -12.50
CA GLU A 236 5.64 -3.28 -13.92
C GLU A 236 4.14 -3.21 -14.20
N GLU A 237 3.78 -2.52 -15.27
CA GLU A 237 2.47 -2.60 -15.88
C GLU A 237 2.57 -3.48 -17.14
N GLU A 238 1.57 -4.34 -17.40
CA GLU A 238 1.57 -5.18 -18.61
C GLU A 238 1.71 -4.31 -19.87
N ALA A 239 2.61 -4.73 -20.74
CA ALA A 239 2.94 -3.96 -21.95
C ALA A 239 1.68 -3.59 -22.77
N PRO A 240 1.59 -2.36 -23.30
CA PRO A 240 2.61 -1.34 -23.42
C PRO A 240 2.70 -0.34 -22.24
N GLY A 241 2.35 -0.75 -21.03
CA GLY A 241 2.41 0.09 -19.83
C GLY A 241 3.83 0.46 -19.39
N TYR A 242 3.98 0.95 -18.15
CA TYR A 242 5.29 1.30 -17.61
C TYR A 242 6.16 0.06 -17.36
N THR A 243 7.46 0.22 -17.61
CA THR A 243 8.47 -0.83 -17.44
C THR A 243 9.01 -0.86 -16.00
N PHE A 244 9.80 -1.87 -15.69
CA PHE A 244 10.53 -1.94 -14.41
C PHE A 244 11.52 -0.77 -14.24
N GLU A 245 12.17 -0.29 -15.28
CA GLU A 245 13.02 0.91 -15.19
C GLU A 245 12.19 2.16 -14.85
N ASP A 246 11.01 2.30 -15.42
CA ASP A 246 10.08 3.37 -15.07
C ASP A 246 9.65 3.30 -13.60
N PHE A 247 9.40 2.10 -13.08
CA PHE A 247 9.11 1.89 -11.66
C PHE A 247 10.29 2.34 -10.78
N LEU A 248 11.53 2.01 -11.14
CA LEU A 248 12.72 2.44 -10.39
C LEU A 248 12.85 3.97 -10.40
N ASP A 249 12.63 4.61 -11.55
CA ASP A 249 12.66 6.07 -11.67
C ASP A 249 11.54 6.73 -10.83
N PHE A 250 10.35 6.13 -10.81
CA PHE A 250 9.25 6.59 -9.96
C PHE A 250 9.60 6.47 -8.47
N CYS A 251 10.12 5.33 -8.04
CA CYS A 251 10.53 5.12 -6.66
C CYS A 251 11.67 6.06 -6.25
N GLN A 252 12.64 6.28 -7.13
CA GLN A 252 13.72 7.23 -6.87
C GLN A 252 13.18 8.66 -6.70
N ALA A 253 12.16 9.03 -7.47
CA ALA A 253 11.49 10.32 -7.32
C ALA A 253 10.72 10.47 -6.01
N LEU A 254 10.38 9.37 -5.32
CA LEU A 254 9.71 9.36 -4.02
C LEU A 254 10.66 9.38 -2.83
N GLU A 255 11.98 9.41 -3.03
CA GLU A 255 12.96 9.52 -1.92
C GLU A 255 12.67 10.76 -1.07
N GLY A 256 12.60 10.56 0.24
CA GLY A 256 12.28 11.61 1.21
C GLY A 256 10.77 11.87 1.42
N TYR A 257 9.90 11.19 0.66
CA TYR A 257 8.44 11.31 0.79
C TYR A 257 7.79 10.06 1.39
N VAL A 258 8.35 8.88 1.12
CA VAL A 258 7.83 7.58 1.56
C VAL A 258 8.92 6.82 2.31
N ASP A 259 8.53 6.00 3.27
CA ASP A 259 9.45 5.28 4.16
C ASP A 259 9.70 3.83 3.70
N ILE A 260 8.67 3.19 3.14
CA ILE A 260 8.72 1.78 2.71
C ILE A 260 8.07 1.65 1.33
N ILE A 261 8.75 0.98 0.40
CA ILE A 261 8.14 0.49 -0.83
C ILE A 261 7.89 -1.00 -0.70
N GLN A 262 6.62 -1.40 -0.71
CA GLN A 262 6.23 -2.80 -0.81
C GLN A 262 6.10 -3.17 -2.29
N ILE A 263 7.03 -3.99 -2.79
CA ILE A 263 7.12 -4.32 -4.22
C ILE A 263 6.24 -5.52 -4.54
N ARG A 264 5.31 -5.33 -5.47
CA ARG A 264 4.51 -6.39 -6.08
C ARG A 264 5.05 -6.75 -7.47
N GLY A 265 4.47 -7.78 -8.09
CA GLY A 265 4.82 -8.18 -9.46
C GLY A 265 4.22 -7.26 -10.53
N VAL A 266 3.83 -7.85 -11.67
CA VAL A 266 3.31 -7.14 -12.85
C VAL A 266 1.82 -6.83 -12.68
N ASP A 267 1.40 -5.61 -12.98
CA ASP A 267 -0.01 -5.22 -13.05
C ASP A 267 -0.67 -5.71 -14.35
N GLY A 268 -1.93 -6.13 -14.24
CA GLY A 268 -2.74 -6.52 -15.39
C GLY A 268 -2.56 -7.96 -15.87
N SER A 269 -1.55 -8.70 -15.37
CA SER A 269 -1.36 -10.08 -15.79
C SER A 269 -2.20 -11.08 -14.98
N ALA A 270 -2.82 -12.04 -15.66
CA ALA A 270 -3.55 -13.14 -15.01
C ALA A 270 -2.64 -13.98 -14.10
N THR A 271 -1.35 -14.04 -14.40
CA THR A 271 -0.34 -14.73 -13.60
C THR A 271 -0.10 -14.05 -12.27
N HIS A 272 -0.28 -12.75 -12.19
CA HIS A 272 -0.14 -11.97 -10.98
C HIS A 272 -1.25 -12.29 -9.97
N VAL A 273 -2.51 -12.31 -10.41
CA VAL A 273 -3.67 -12.62 -9.58
C VAL A 273 -3.60 -14.05 -9.02
N ASN A 274 -3.04 -14.98 -9.76
CA ASN A 274 -3.01 -16.41 -9.42
C ASN A 274 -1.74 -16.86 -8.71
N GLY A 275 -0.76 -15.99 -8.51
CA GLY A 275 0.53 -16.35 -7.90
C GLY A 275 1.35 -17.38 -8.70
N LEU A 276 1.06 -17.51 -10.01
CA LEU A 276 1.63 -18.55 -10.87
C LEU A 276 3.13 -18.32 -11.20
N ASN A 277 3.66 -17.13 -10.92
CA ASN A 277 5.09 -16.84 -11.09
C ASN A 277 5.93 -17.27 -9.87
N TYR A 278 5.35 -17.99 -8.92
CA TYR A 278 6.09 -18.53 -7.80
C TYR A 278 6.95 -19.71 -8.24
N LYS A 279 8.25 -19.51 -8.30
CA LYS A 279 9.23 -20.57 -8.39
C LYS A 279 9.59 -21.01 -6.97
N LYS A 280 9.37 -22.28 -6.61
CA LYS A 280 9.68 -22.77 -5.26
C LYS A 280 11.13 -22.40 -4.89
N GLY A 281 11.30 -21.71 -3.76
CA GLY A 281 12.59 -21.22 -3.29
C GLY A 281 13.12 -19.95 -3.97
N HIS A 282 12.38 -19.37 -4.94
CA HIS A 282 12.75 -18.11 -5.59
C HIS A 282 11.48 -17.31 -5.96
N PRO A 283 10.90 -16.57 -5.02
CA PRO A 283 9.79 -15.67 -5.30
C PRO A 283 10.19 -14.58 -6.30
N HIS A 284 9.40 -14.37 -7.34
CA HIS A 284 9.72 -13.43 -8.43
C HIS A 284 9.99 -11.99 -7.94
N SER A 285 9.25 -11.54 -6.92
CA SER A 285 9.42 -10.18 -6.36
C SER A 285 10.80 -9.93 -5.75
N ILE A 286 11.63 -10.98 -5.47
CA ILE A 286 12.97 -10.77 -4.95
C ILE A 286 13.94 -10.22 -5.99
N ASP A 287 13.74 -10.52 -7.27
CA ASP A 287 14.58 -10.00 -8.35
C ASP A 287 14.34 -8.49 -8.53
N TYR A 288 13.08 -8.06 -8.42
CA TYR A 288 12.73 -6.64 -8.40
C TYR A 288 13.35 -5.93 -7.19
N ALA A 289 13.26 -6.53 -6.01
CA ALA A 289 13.84 -5.97 -4.80
C ALA A 289 15.37 -5.86 -4.91
N ALA A 290 16.04 -6.88 -5.43
CA ALA A 290 17.49 -6.87 -5.63
C ALA A 290 17.93 -5.76 -6.60
N ALA A 291 17.22 -5.57 -7.70
CA ALA A 291 17.51 -4.49 -8.63
C ALA A 291 17.20 -3.10 -8.05
N PHE A 292 16.11 -2.97 -7.27
CA PHE A 292 15.81 -1.75 -6.51
C PHE A 292 16.96 -1.37 -5.57
N LYS A 293 17.50 -2.33 -4.82
CA LYS A 293 18.67 -2.12 -3.94
C LYS A 293 19.92 -1.77 -4.75
N ALA A 294 20.15 -2.45 -5.88
CA ALA A 294 21.30 -2.20 -6.75
C ALA A 294 21.26 -0.80 -7.39
N ARG A 295 20.06 -0.25 -7.66
CA ARG A 295 19.87 1.14 -8.12
C ARG A 295 20.31 2.17 -7.06
N GLY A 296 20.43 1.76 -5.79
CA GLY A 296 20.86 2.61 -4.68
C GLY A 296 19.76 3.49 -4.11
N ILE A 297 18.49 3.18 -4.37
CA ILE A 297 17.33 3.87 -3.80
C ILE A 297 17.34 3.74 -2.28
N LYS A 298 17.12 4.84 -1.56
CA LYS A 298 17.30 4.94 -0.09
C LYS A 298 16.04 4.63 0.71
N ILE A 299 14.96 4.27 0.05
CA ILE A 299 13.71 3.86 0.70
C ILE A 299 13.83 2.40 1.13
N ALA A 300 13.26 2.02 2.28
CA ALA A 300 13.23 0.63 2.70
C ALA A 300 12.41 -0.22 1.71
N CYS A 301 12.94 -1.42 1.38
CA CYS A 301 12.35 -2.30 0.37
C CYS A 301 11.75 -3.54 1.01
N ALA A 302 10.49 -3.85 0.67
CA ALA A 302 9.75 -5.00 1.16
C ALA A 302 9.05 -5.75 0.00
N PRO A 303 9.68 -6.73 -0.64
CA PRO A 303 8.99 -7.55 -1.64
C PRO A 303 7.87 -8.39 -0.99
N VAL A 304 6.76 -8.59 -1.71
CA VAL A 304 5.60 -9.34 -1.23
C VAL A 304 5.31 -10.56 -2.11
N GLY A 305 4.90 -11.64 -1.44
CA GLY A 305 4.41 -12.87 -2.08
C GLY A 305 5.46 -13.98 -2.19
N GLY A 306 5.10 -15.17 -1.68
CA GLY A 306 5.92 -16.37 -1.77
C GLY A 306 6.99 -16.53 -0.68
N TYR A 307 7.01 -15.66 0.33
CA TYR A 307 7.92 -15.75 1.48
C TYR A 307 7.25 -16.54 2.60
N GLY A 308 7.99 -17.46 3.21
CA GLY A 308 7.51 -18.36 4.27
C GLY A 308 8.56 -19.36 4.72
N ASP A 309 9.68 -19.42 3.98
CA ASP A 309 10.84 -20.22 4.34
C ASP A 309 11.89 -19.29 4.97
N PRO A 310 12.16 -19.41 6.29
CA PRO A 310 13.06 -18.51 6.99
C PRO A 310 14.53 -18.65 6.55
N GLU A 311 14.97 -19.83 6.09
CA GLU A 311 16.32 -20.02 5.57
C GLU A 311 16.53 -19.24 4.26
N MET A 312 15.55 -19.31 3.36
CA MET A 312 15.53 -18.56 2.11
C MET A 312 15.52 -17.04 2.38
N MET A 313 14.68 -16.58 3.30
CA MET A 313 14.56 -15.17 3.66
C MET A 313 15.86 -14.64 4.28
N GLU A 314 16.45 -15.38 5.22
CA GLU A 314 17.76 -15.05 5.81
C GLU A 314 18.86 -14.97 4.76
N GLY A 315 18.86 -15.90 3.78
CA GLY A 315 19.79 -15.90 2.65
C GLY A 315 19.69 -14.62 1.82
N PHE A 316 18.49 -14.20 1.45
CA PHE A 316 18.28 -12.97 0.68
C PHE A 316 18.69 -11.69 1.45
N LEU A 317 18.52 -11.66 2.77
CA LEU A 317 19.03 -10.56 3.60
C LEU A 317 20.56 -10.53 3.64
N LYS A 318 21.22 -11.69 3.77
CA LYS A 318 22.69 -11.80 3.72
C LYS A 318 23.25 -11.35 2.38
N GLU A 319 22.54 -11.62 1.30
CA GLU A 319 22.89 -11.17 -0.04
C GLU A 319 22.57 -9.69 -0.31
N GLY A 320 21.92 -9.00 0.64
CA GLY A 320 21.53 -7.59 0.50
C GLY A 320 20.45 -7.33 -0.54
N LYS A 321 19.65 -8.34 -0.89
CA LYS A 321 18.60 -8.23 -1.93
C LYS A 321 17.39 -7.44 -1.50
N THR A 322 17.14 -7.37 -0.18
CA THR A 322 16.00 -6.65 0.39
C THR A 322 16.30 -6.19 1.81
N ASP A 323 15.46 -5.33 2.37
CA ASP A 323 15.53 -4.90 3.77
C ASP A 323 14.51 -5.63 4.64
N LEU A 324 13.33 -5.90 4.11
CA LEU A 324 12.14 -6.42 4.79
C LEU A 324 11.45 -7.46 3.90
N PHE A 325 10.49 -8.19 4.46
CA PHE A 325 9.58 -9.07 3.71
C PHE A 325 8.14 -8.81 4.09
N ALA A 326 7.25 -8.68 3.10
CA ALA A 326 5.82 -8.57 3.32
C ALA A 326 5.12 -9.90 3.05
N MET A 327 4.34 -10.38 4.01
CA MET A 327 3.66 -11.67 3.97
C MET A 327 2.19 -11.50 4.35
N ALA A 328 1.30 -12.25 3.70
CA ALA A 328 -0.12 -12.30 4.04
C ALA A 328 -0.57 -13.72 4.39
N ARG A 329 -0.61 -14.62 3.40
CA ARG A 329 -1.15 -15.98 3.54
C ARG A 329 -0.44 -16.85 4.57
N GLN A 330 0.83 -16.61 4.84
CA GLN A 330 1.61 -17.33 5.85
C GLN A 330 1.08 -17.09 7.26
N PHE A 331 0.41 -15.96 7.50
CA PHE A 331 -0.25 -15.67 8.77
C PHE A 331 -1.68 -16.25 8.87
N LEU A 332 -2.19 -16.86 7.79
CA LEU A 332 -3.50 -17.52 7.77
C LEU A 332 -3.41 -19.05 7.99
N ALA A 333 -2.20 -19.61 8.01
CA ALA A 333 -1.93 -21.04 8.08
C ALA A 333 -1.76 -21.54 9.51
#